data_c4495881473062ff07aed5d6a80441a2
#
_entry.id   c4495881473062ff07aed5d6a80441a2
#
_cell.length_a   1.000
_cell.length_b   1.000
_cell.length_c   1.000
_cell.angle_alpha   90.00
_cell.angle_beta   90.00
_cell.angle_gamma   90.00
#
_symmetry.space_group_name_H-M   'P 1'
#
loop_
_entity.id
_entity.type
_entity.pdbx_description
1 polymer ?
#
loop_
_entity_poly.entity_id
_entity_poly.type
_entity_poly.pdbx_seq_one_letter_code
_entity_poly.pdbx_strand_id
1 'polypeptide(L)'
;VEVETGAKKTRGYFKEDLLFTHRGLSGPAILQISSFWQPGTPLTINLVPETDIAEALIEGKSSSKKNLGNQLAQWLPSRLADEWLAVNGFKADARVADMQDKQLRSLGASLNQWSIIPNGSEGYRKAEVTLGGVDTRELSQQTMMVNKVPGLHFIGESVDVTGWLGGYNFQWAWASGVAAGQAV
;
A
#
# COMPACT_ATOMS: atom_id res chain seq x y z
N VAL A 1 1.63 8.23 0.95
CA VAL A 1 2.08 7.60 -0.30
C VAL A 1 0.89 7.06 -1.09
N GLU A 2 1.11 6.74 -2.35
CA GLU A 2 0.19 5.94 -3.16
C GLU A 2 0.83 4.59 -3.47
N VAL A 3 0.05 3.51 -3.35
CA VAL A 3 0.51 2.15 -3.65
C VAL A 3 -0.49 1.46 -4.55
N GLU A 4 0.00 0.80 -5.58
CA GLU A 4 -0.83 0.02 -6.50
C GLU A 4 -0.23 -1.34 -6.84
N THR A 5 -1.09 -2.29 -7.17
CA THR A 5 -0.72 -3.62 -7.68
C THR A 5 -1.84 -4.22 -8.53
N GLY A 6 -1.49 -5.23 -9.33
CA GLY A 6 -2.43 -6.02 -10.10
C GLY A 6 -2.73 -5.50 -11.51
N ALA A 7 -3.43 -6.32 -12.30
CA ALA A 7 -3.91 -5.97 -13.63
C ALA A 7 -5.23 -5.18 -13.54
N LYS A 8 -5.63 -4.52 -14.65
CA LYS A 8 -6.80 -3.61 -14.71
C LYS A 8 -8.09 -4.10 -13.99
N LYS A 9 -8.35 -5.41 -13.94
CA LYS A 9 -9.56 -5.97 -13.31
C LYS A 9 -9.40 -6.32 -11.83
N THR A 10 -8.16 -6.47 -11.35
CA THR A 10 -7.81 -6.86 -9.98
C THR A 10 -6.89 -5.82 -9.33
N ARG A 11 -6.91 -4.59 -9.84
CA ARG A 11 -6.05 -3.51 -9.39
C ARG A 11 -6.46 -3.08 -7.99
N GLY A 12 -5.53 -3.18 -7.04
CA GLY A 12 -5.58 -2.47 -5.77
C GLY A 12 -4.88 -1.12 -5.91
N TYR A 13 -5.46 -0.08 -5.32
CA TYR A 13 -4.88 1.26 -5.22
C TYR A 13 -5.27 1.87 -3.88
N PHE A 14 -4.27 2.37 -3.14
CA PHE A 14 -4.48 3.03 -1.86
C PHE A 14 -3.56 4.23 -1.72
N LYS A 15 -4.11 5.32 -1.18
CA LYS A 15 -3.38 6.54 -0.84
C LYS A 15 -3.45 6.73 0.67
N GLU A 16 -2.42 6.27 1.38
CA GLU A 16 -2.36 6.18 2.83
C GLU A 16 -0.91 6.28 3.32
N ASP A 17 -0.71 6.24 4.63
CA ASP A 17 0.62 6.22 5.21
C ASP A 17 1.34 4.88 5.00
N LEU A 18 2.66 4.97 4.78
CA LEU A 18 3.57 3.84 4.65
C LEU A 18 4.62 3.90 5.74
N LEU A 19 4.93 2.77 6.33
CA LEU A 19 5.94 2.62 7.37
C LEU A 19 7.09 1.73 6.88
N PHE A 20 8.31 2.26 6.93
CA PHE A 20 9.53 1.47 6.79
C PHE A 20 9.88 0.83 8.14
N THR A 21 10.06 -0.47 8.16
CA THR A 21 10.43 -1.23 9.36
C THR A 21 11.75 -1.98 9.14
N HIS A 22 12.32 -2.53 10.20
CA HIS A 22 13.51 -3.37 10.11
C HIS A 22 13.29 -4.70 9.35
N ARG A 23 12.04 -5.07 9.06
CA ARG A 23 11.65 -6.29 8.36
C ARG A 23 11.10 -6.04 6.95
N GLY A 24 10.76 -4.81 6.61
CA GLY A 24 10.18 -4.45 5.34
C GLY A 24 9.17 -3.32 5.46
N LEU A 25 8.20 -3.31 4.59
CA LEU A 25 7.17 -2.28 4.53
C LEU A 25 5.95 -2.66 5.36
N SER A 26 5.30 -1.66 5.95
CA SER A 26 4.09 -1.77 6.75
C SER A 26 3.29 -0.45 6.65
N GLY A 27 2.33 -0.28 7.54
CA GLY A 27 1.43 0.88 7.57
C GLY A 27 0.17 0.67 6.74
N PRO A 28 -0.81 1.59 6.85
CA PRO A 28 -2.14 1.44 6.25
C PRO A 28 -2.11 1.13 4.75
N ALA A 29 -1.26 1.82 3.98
CA ALA A 29 -1.12 1.58 2.53
C ALA A 29 -0.72 0.13 2.23
N ILE A 30 0.23 -0.43 2.98
CA ILE A 30 0.75 -1.79 2.78
C ILE A 30 -0.23 -2.84 3.32
N LEU A 31 -0.84 -2.61 4.46
CA LEU A 31 -1.85 -3.52 5.01
C LEU A 31 -3.02 -3.68 4.03
N GLN A 32 -3.52 -2.60 3.46
CA GLN A 32 -4.64 -2.66 2.52
C GLN A 32 -4.25 -3.26 1.16
N ILE A 33 -3.10 -2.84 0.59
CA ILE A 33 -2.68 -3.37 -0.71
C ILE A 33 -2.35 -4.88 -0.65
N SER A 34 -1.95 -5.39 0.53
CA SER A 34 -1.64 -6.81 0.71
C SER A 34 -2.82 -7.74 0.39
N SER A 35 -4.06 -7.27 0.56
CA SER A 35 -5.27 -8.01 0.18
C SER A 35 -5.48 -8.14 -1.34
N PHE A 36 -4.74 -7.38 -2.13
CA PHE A 36 -4.79 -7.39 -3.60
C PHE A 36 -3.50 -7.92 -4.23
N TRP A 37 -2.41 -7.91 -3.46
CA TRP A 37 -1.11 -8.36 -3.96
C TRP A 37 -1.07 -9.89 -4.09
N GLN A 38 -0.47 -10.35 -5.18
CA GLN A 38 -0.21 -11.77 -5.41
C GLN A 38 1.30 -12.04 -5.43
N PRO A 39 1.77 -13.16 -4.85
CA PRO A 39 3.18 -13.51 -4.88
C PRO A 39 3.81 -13.42 -6.27
N GLY A 40 4.96 -12.75 -6.35
CA GLY A 40 5.67 -12.53 -7.61
C GLY A 40 5.20 -11.34 -8.44
N THR A 41 4.12 -10.65 -8.04
CA THR A 41 3.69 -9.43 -8.72
C THR A 41 4.33 -8.18 -8.12
N PRO A 42 4.63 -7.13 -8.92
CA PRO A 42 5.19 -5.90 -8.40
C PRO A 42 4.15 -5.07 -7.64
N LEU A 43 4.65 -4.31 -6.66
CA LEU A 43 4.01 -3.11 -6.15
C LEU A 43 4.66 -1.89 -6.80
N THR A 44 3.87 -0.93 -7.23
CA THR A 44 4.32 0.40 -7.63
C THR A 44 3.96 1.37 -6.53
N ILE A 45 4.94 2.09 -6.02
CA ILE A 45 4.79 3.02 -4.89
C ILE A 45 5.20 4.42 -5.34
N ASN A 46 4.30 5.38 -5.16
CA ASN A 46 4.60 6.79 -5.27
C ASN A 46 4.77 7.35 -3.84
N LEU A 47 6.01 7.68 -3.48
CA LEU A 47 6.33 8.18 -2.14
C LEU A 47 5.90 9.64 -1.95
N VAL A 48 5.73 10.40 -3.04
CA VAL A 48 5.35 11.83 -3.00
C VAL A 48 4.27 12.11 -4.06
N PRO A 49 3.03 11.66 -3.82
CA PRO A 49 1.98 11.67 -4.84
C PRO A 49 1.54 13.08 -5.27
N GLU A 50 1.74 14.09 -4.43
CA GLU A 50 1.31 15.46 -4.72
C GLU A 50 2.32 16.25 -5.58
N THR A 51 3.50 15.68 -5.86
CA THR A 51 4.58 16.40 -6.53
C THR A 51 5.31 15.50 -7.53
N ASP A 52 5.46 15.95 -8.76
CA ASP A 52 6.46 15.40 -9.67
C ASP A 52 7.85 15.86 -9.22
N ILE A 53 8.59 14.98 -8.57
CA ILE A 53 9.89 15.29 -7.99
C ILE A 53 10.91 15.65 -9.07
N ALA A 54 10.83 15.03 -10.24
CA ALA A 54 11.75 15.33 -11.33
C ALA A 54 11.59 16.79 -11.80
N GLU A 55 10.38 17.19 -12.10
CA GLU A 55 10.08 18.56 -12.55
C GLU A 55 10.39 19.59 -11.45
N ALA A 56 9.99 19.31 -10.18
CA ALA A 56 10.27 20.21 -9.06
C ALA A 56 11.77 20.42 -8.82
N LEU A 57 12.60 19.37 -8.99
CA LEU A 57 14.06 19.49 -8.89
C LEU A 57 14.66 20.27 -10.07
N ILE A 58 14.17 20.06 -11.30
CA ILE A 58 14.65 20.73 -12.51
C ILE A 58 14.31 22.23 -12.46
N GLU A 59 13.07 22.56 -12.11
CA GLU A 59 12.63 23.96 -11.95
C GLU A 59 13.42 24.68 -10.85
N GLY A 60 13.73 23.95 -9.77
CA GLY A 60 14.52 24.46 -8.64
C GLY A 60 16.00 24.73 -8.94
N LYS A 61 16.58 24.21 -10.05
CA LYS A 61 18.02 24.30 -10.33
C LYS A 61 18.57 25.73 -10.35
N SER A 62 17.82 26.65 -10.94
CA SER A 62 18.26 28.04 -11.13
C SER A 62 18.12 28.90 -9.88
N SER A 63 17.22 28.54 -8.97
CA SER A 63 16.83 29.35 -7.82
C SER A 63 17.32 28.78 -6.48
N SER A 64 17.50 27.47 -6.38
CA SER A 64 17.84 26.80 -5.12
C SER A 64 19.36 26.77 -4.89
N LYS A 65 19.79 27.29 -3.73
CA LYS A 65 21.15 27.11 -3.21
C LYS A 65 21.30 25.86 -2.33
N LYS A 66 20.23 25.10 -2.15
CA LYS A 66 20.21 23.91 -1.30
C LYS A 66 20.95 22.75 -1.96
N ASN A 67 21.53 21.90 -1.13
CA ASN A 67 22.00 20.60 -1.58
C ASN A 67 20.82 19.63 -1.79
N LEU A 68 21.08 18.51 -2.44
CA LEU A 68 20.07 17.55 -2.85
C LEU A 68 19.32 16.92 -1.67
N GLY A 69 20.03 16.59 -0.58
CA GLY A 69 19.41 16.06 0.64
C GLY A 69 18.43 17.05 1.26
N ASN A 70 18.84 18.31 1.41
CA ASN A 70 17.98 19.36 1.93
C ASN A 70 16.80 19.71 0.98
N GLN A 71 16.97 19.48 -0.32
CA GLN A 71 15.88 19.67 -1.27
C GLN A 71 14.84 18.55 -1.12
N LEU A 72 15.25 17.28 -1.07
CA LEU A 72 14.36 16.16 -0.87
C LEU A 72 13.69 16.15 0.51
N ALA A 73 14.35 16.67 1.53
CA ALA A 73 13.79 16.80 2.88
C ALA A 73 12.57 17.73 2.97
N GLN A 74 12.21 18.43 1.90
CA GLN A 74 10.96 19.18 1.82
C GLN A 74 9.73 18.26 1.64
N TRP A 75 9.93 17.07 1.08
CA TRP A 75 8.86 16.10 0.76
C TRP A 75 8.97 14.81 1.57
N LEU A 76 10.18 14.47 2.03
CA LEU A 76 10.47 13.22 2.74
C LEU A 76 11.08 13.50 4.11
N PRO A 77 10.93 12.60 5.09
CA PRO A 77 11.76 12.66 6.30
C PRO A 77 13.24 12.67 5.93
N SER A 78 14.03 13.56 6.55
CA SER A 78 15.44 13.79 6.17
C SER A 78 16.27 12.51 6.13
N ARG A 79 16.09 11.63 7.12
CA ARG A 79 16.78 10.34 7.15
C ARG A 79 16.43 9.46 5.94
N LEU A 80 15.17 9.46 5.52
CA LEU A 80 14.76 8.71 4.33
C LEU A 80 15.35 9.33 3.07
N ALA A 81 15.37 10.66 2.98
CA ALA A 81 15.97 11.36 1.84
C ALA A 81 17.45 11.02 1.68
N ASP A 82 18.22 11.04 2.77
CA ASP A 82 19.65 10.73 2.74
C ASP A 82 19.93 9.28 2.35
N GLU A 83 19.21 8.32 2.93
CA GLU A 83 19.34 6.91 2.59
C GLU A 83 18.89 6.62 1.15
N TRP A 84 17.82 7.28 0.69
CA TRP A 84 17.33 7.14 -0.68
C TRP A 84 18.35 7.62 -1.70
N LEU A 85 18.98 8.73 -1.44
CA LEU A 85 20.07 9.26 -2.26
C LEU A 85 21.26 8.30 -2.29
N ALA A 86 21.70 7.81 -1.14
CA ALA A 86 22.82 6.89 -1.03
C ALA A 86 22.60 5.61 -1.82
N VAL A 87 21.43 4.98 -1.68
CA VAL A 87 21.07 3.74 -2.40
C VAL A 87 21.00 3.97 -3.91
N ASN A 88 20.57 5.15 -4.36
CA ASN A 88 20.48 5.50 -5.78
C ASN A 88 21.79 6.10 -6.35
N GLY A 89 22.88 6.09 -5.58
CA GLY A 89 24.21 6.54 -6.03
C GLY A 89 24.36 8.07 -6.09
N PHE A 90 23.52 8.82 -5.39
CA PHE A 90 23.61 10.26 -5.29
C PHE A 90 24.25 10.69 -3.95
N LYS A 91 24.94 11.82 -3.98
CA LYS A 91 25.47 12.45 -2.76
C LYS A 91 24.47 13.47 -2.22
N ALA A 92 24.15 13.40 -0.93
CA ALA A 92 23.20 14.31 -0.31
C ALA A 92 23.69 15.77 -0.28
N ASP A 93 25.00 15.97 -0.25
CA ASP A 93 25.66 17.28 -0.30
C ASP A 93 25.85 17.85 -1.71
N ALA A 94 25.53 17.08 -2.76
CA ALA A 94 25.60 17.56 -4.14
C ALA A 94 24.64 18.73 -4.36
N ARG A 95 25.08 19.75 -5.09
CA ARG A 95 24.23 20.89 -5.45
C ARG A 95 23.30 20.50 -6.59
N VAL A 96 22.02 20.77 -6.43
CA VAL A 96 21.00 20.47 -7.47
C VAL A 96 21.37 21.20 -8.79
N ALA A 97 21.90 22.43 -8.70
CA ALA A 97 22.29 23.23 -9.86
C ALA A 97 23.37 22.55 -10.73
N ASP A 98 24.24 21.73 -10.14
CA ASP A 98 25.36 21.09 -10.84
C ASP A 98 24.97 19.73 -11.48
N MET A 99 23.74 19.25 -11.24
CA MET A 99 23.26 17.97 -11.74
C MET A 99 22.68 18.07 -13.14
N GLN A 100 22.82 16.99 -13.91
CA GLN A 100 22.17 16.87 -15.21
C GLN A 100 20.67 16.60 -15.03
N ASP A 101 19.82 17.13 -15.93
CA ASP A 101 18.37 16.89 -15.89
C ASP A 101 18.04 15.39 -15.97
N LYS A 102 18.80 14.62 -16.75
CA LYS A 102 18.66 13.17 -16.83
C LYS A 102 18.80 12.49 -15.47
N GLN A 103 19.74 12.95 -14.64
CA GLN A 103 19.94 12.43 -13.28
C GLN A 103 18.76 12.79 -12.36
N LEU A 104 18.29 14.04 -12.45
CA LEU A 104 17.14 14.51 -11.69
C LEU A 104 15.85 13.78 -12.08
N ARG A 105 15.65 13.51 -13.39
CA ARG A 105 14.54 12.68 -13.87
C ARG A 105 14.62 11.25 -13.36
N SER A 106 15.79 10.64 -13.37
CA SER A 106 16.00 9.29 -12.82
C SER A 106 15.70 9.23 -11.33
N LEU A 107 16.15 10.22 -10.56
CA LEU A 107 15.88 10.33 -9.13
C LEU A 107 14.38 10.54 -8.87
N GLY A 108 13.74 11.45 -9.60
CA GLY A 108 12.30 11.68 -9.46
C GLY A 108 11.49 10.43 -9.78
N ALA A 109 11.81 9.73 -10.87
CA ALA A 109 11.16 8.48 -11.22
C ALA A 109 11.34 7.40 -10.13
N SER A 110 12.51 7.33 -9.49
CA SER A 110 12.73 6.39 -8.38
C SER A 110 11.82 6.65 -7.19
N LEU A 111 11.39 7.88 -6.97
CA LEU A 111 10.50 8.28 -5.86
C LEU A 111 9.01 8.20 -6.25
N ASN A 112 8.67 8.67 -7.44
CA ASN A 112 7.28 8.70 -7.88
C ASN A 112 6.80 7.38 -8.51
N GLN A 113 7.72 6.48 -8.90
CA GLN A 113 7.41 5.22 -9.56
C GLN A 113 8.28 4.06 -9.02
N TRP A 114 8.45 4.03 -7.70
CA TRP A 114 9.25 2.97 -7.06
C TRP A 114 8.57 1.63 -7.23
N SER A 115 9.19 0.73 -7.98
CA SER A 115 8.68 -0.62 -8.22
C SER A 115 9.48 -1.65 -7.43
N ILE A 116 8.78 -2.46 -6.65
CA ILE A 116 9.36 -3.56 -5.88
C ILE A 116 8.56 -4.84 -6.07
N ILE A 117 9.22 -5.97 -5.97
CA ILE A 117 8.57 -7.29 -5.89
C ILE A 117 8.80 -7.82 -4.48
N PRO A 118 7.78 -7.80 -3.61
CA PRO A 118 7.92 -8.35 -2.25
C PRO A 118 8.24 -9.85 -2.29
N ASN A 119 9.11 -10.31 -1.40
CA ASN A 119 9.44 -11.73 -1.26
C ASN A 119 8.31 -12.53 -0.59
N GLY A 120 7.40 -11.85 0.11
CA GLY A 120 6.29 -12.45 0.83
C GLY A 120 5.67 -11.49 1.84
N SER A 121 4.79 -12.00 2.68
CA SER A 121 4.19 -11.32 3.81
C SER A 121 4.61 -11.96 5.14
N GLU A 122 4.32 -11.32 6.27
CA GLU A 122 4.54 -11.88 7.62
C GLU A 122 3.60 -13.06 7.94
N GLY A 123 2.59 -13.29 7.11
CA GLY A 123 1.62 -14.37 7.24
C GLY A 123 0.76 -14.27 8.50
N TYR A 124 0.18 -15.40 8.90
CA TYR A 124 -0.77 -15.48 10.02
C TYR A 124 -0.26 -14.96 11.36
N ARG A 125 1.05 -14.86 11.55
CA ARG A 125 1.61 -14.32 12.81
C ARG A 125 1.36 -12.84 13.01
N LYS A 126 1.07 -12.10 11.93
CA LYS A 126 0.89 -10.64 11.91
C LYS A 126 -0.36 -10.21 11.18
N ALA A 127 -1.09 -11.15 10.57
CA ALA A 127 -2.33 -10.84 9.88
C ALA A 127 -3.38 -10.32 10.85
N GLU A 128 -4.01 -9.22 10.51
CA GLU A 128 -5.17 -8.65 11.22
C GLU A 128 -6.47 -9.11 10.57
N VAL A 129 -6.41 -9.50 9.30
CA VAL A 129 -7.51 -10.10 8.54
C VAL A 129 -6.98 -11.24 7.69
N THR A 130 -7.85 -12.17 7.29
CA THR A 130 -7.53 -13.26 6.38
C THR A 130 -8.28 -13.08 5.07
N LEU A 131 -7.60 -13.35 3.96
CA LEU A 131 -8.19 -13.35 2.63
C LEU A 131 -8.71 -14.75 2.32
N GLY A 132 -9.89 -14.82 1.66
CA GLY A 132 -10.56 -16.08 1.35
C GLY A 132 -11.57 -16.49 2.43
N GLY A 133 -12.20 -17.63 2.23
CA GLY A 133 -13.27 -18.16 3.08
C GLY A 133 -14.38 -18.79 2.28
N VAL A 134 -15.55 -18.96 2.90
CA VAL A 134 -16.76 -19.48 2.24
C VAL A 134 -17.26 -18.44 1.24
N ASP A 135 -17.46 -18.87 0.00
CA ASP A 135 -17.96 -18.00 -1.08
C ASP A 135 -19.33 -17.41 -0.72
N THR A 136 -19.44 -16.10 -0.81
CA THR A 136 -20.69 -15.37 -0.50
C THR A 136 -21.90 -15.84 -1.33
N ARG A 137 -21.67 -16.37 -2.54
CA ARG A 137 -22.70 -16.90 -3.41
C ARG A 137 -23.34 -18.19 -2.89
N GLU A 138 -22.67 -18.91 -1.99
CA GLU A 138 -23.19 -20.13 -1.35
C GLU A 138 -24.05 -19.81 -0.11
N LEU A 139 -24.18 -18.55 0.27
CA LEU A 139 -24.89 -18.12 1.47
C LEU A 139 -26.12 -17.27 1.15
N SER A 140 -27.16 -17.42 1.96
CA SER A 140 -28.30 -16.50 1.99
C SER A 140 -27.84 -15.13 2.53
N GLN A 141 -28.10 -14.07 1.78
CA GLN A 141 -27.78 -12.69 2.18
C GLN A 141 -28.56 -12.22 3.43
N GLN A 142 -29.70 -12.84 3.72
CA GLN A 142 -30.56 -12.46 4.84
C GLN A 142 -30.22 -13.21 6.13
N THR A 143 -29.80 -14.48 6.01
CA THR A 143 -29.67 -15.38 7.17
C THR A 143 -28.27 -15.95 7.35
N MET A 144 -27.35 -15.68 6.42
CA MET A 144 -26.00 -16.29 6.41
C MET A 144 -26.02 -17.83 6.38
N MET A 145 -27.16 -18.43 6.10
CA MET A 145 -27.31 -19.89 5.99
C MET A 145 -26.77 -20.38 4.64
N VAL A 146 -26.12 -21.53 4.63
CA VAL A 146 -25.67 -22.19 3.40
C VAL A 146 -26.87 -22.61 2.57
N ASN A 147 -26.93 -22.18 1.30
CA ASN A 147 -28.08 -22.44 0.41
C ASN A 147 -28.40 -23.94 0.21
N LYS A 148 -27.38 -24.80 0.28
CA LYS A 148 -27.50 -26.24 0.03
C LYS A 148 -27.54 -27.09 1.30
N VAL A 149 -27.33 -26.49 2.49
CA VAL A 149 -27.26 -27.21 3.75
C VAL A 149 -28.08 -26.49 4.82
N PRO A 150 -29.37 -26.83 4.95
CA PRO A 150 -30.24 -26.22 5.96
C PRO A 150 -29.66 -26.33 7.38
N GLY A 151 -29.75 -25.25 8.14
CA GLY A 151 -29.26 -25.18 9.52
C GLY A 151 -27.74 -24.92 9.67
N LEU A 152 -26.96 -24.87 8.59
CA LEU A 152 -25.55 -24.48 8.63
C LEU A 152 -25.39 -23.01 8.27
N HIS A 153 -24.73 -22.25 9.11
CA HIS A 153 -24.48 -20.82 8.93
C HIS A 153 -22.97 -20.52 9.00
N PHE A 154 -22.50 -19.57 8.19
CA PHE A 154 -21.17 -19.00 8.26
C PHE A 154 -21.25 -17.50 8.44
N ILE A 155 -20.43 -16.94 9.36
CA ILE A 155 -20.45 -15.53 9.73
C ILE A 155 -19.02 -14.98 9.87
N GLY A 156 -18.91 -13.66 9.88
CA GLY A 156 -17.63 -12.98 10.10
C GLY A 156 -16.58 -13.36 9.07
N GLU A 157 -15.35 -13.49 9.51
CA GLU A 157 -14.19 -13.75 8.66
C GLU A 157 -14.09 -15.20 8.12
N SER A 158 -14.98 -16.09 8.51
CA SER A 158 -15.10 -17.39 7.86
C SER A 158 -15.69 -17.30 6.45
N VAL A 159 -16.34 -16.17 6.13
CA VAL A 159 -16.89 -15.83 4.83
C VAL A 159 -15.86 -15.03 4.03
N ASP A 160 -15.77 -15.25 2.71
CA ASP A 160 -14.87 -14.51 1.81
C ASP A 160 -15.33 -13.06 1.63
N VAL A 161 -15.19 -12.29 2.69
CA VAL A 161 -15.45 -10.84 2.75
C VAL A 161 -14.28 -10.18 3.48
N THR A 162 -13.56 -9.32 2.77
CA THR A 162 -12.43 -8.57 3.34
C THR A 162 -12.67 -7.08 3.16
N GLY A 163 -12.88 -6.38 4.25
CA GLY A 163 -13.05 -4.93 4.29
C GLY A 163 -11.72 -4.19 4.40
N TRP A 164 -11.75 -2.92 4.06
CA TRP A 164 -10.61 -2.01 4.26
C TRP A 164 -10.40 -1.71 5.74
N LEU A 165 -9.29 -1.02 6.07
CA LEU A 165 -9.08 -0.46 7.40
C LEU A 165 -10.20 0.55 7.75
N GLY A 166 -10.51 0.67 9.03
CA GLY A 166 -11.58 1.56 9.52
C GLY A 166 -12.74 0.83 10.19
N GLY A 167 -12.55 -0.43 10.62
CA GLY A 167 -13.55 -1.18 11.39
C GLY A 167 -14.56 -1.98 10.55
N TYR A 168 -14.43 -1.98 9.21
CA TYR A 168 -15.37 -2.68 8.31
C TYR A 168 -15.44 -4.19 8.57
N ASN A 169 -14.30 -4.84 8.87
CA ASN A 169 -14.27 -6.27 9.15
C ASN A 169 -15.01 -6.60 10.45
N PHE A 170 -14.88 -5.79 11.50
CA PHE A 170 -15.67 -5.92 12.72
C PHE A 170 -17.16 -5.67 12.45
N GLN A 171 -17.50 -4.64 11.68
CA GLN A 171 -18.89 -4.36 11.31
C GLN A 171 -19.52 -5.51 10.56
N TRP A 172 -18.78 -6.13 9.62
CA TRP A 172 -19.20 -7.33 8.93
C TRP A 172 -19.42 -8.50 9.88
N ALA A 173 -18.50 -8.74 10.80
CA ALA A 173 -18.61 -9.83 11.77
C ALA A 173 -19.89 -9.67 12.65
N TRP A 174 -20.15 -8.47 13.14
CA TRP A 174 -21.34 -8.17 13.92
C TRP A 174 -22.63 -8.29 13.09
N ALA A 175 -22.67 -7.68 11.92
CA ALA A 175 -23.85 -7.68 11.07
C ALA A 175 -24.23 -9.10 10.62
N SER A 176 -23.26 -9.89 10.17
CA SER A 176 -23.50 -11.29 9.77
C SER A 176 -23.88 -12.19 10.95
N GLY A 177 -23.29 -11.95 12.13
CA GLY A 177 -23.67 -12.66 13.37
C GLY A 177 -25.11 -12.37 13.80
N VAL A 178 -25.54 -11.09 13.75
CA VAL A 178 -26.91 -10.70 14.05
C VAL A 178 -27.89 -11.31 13.04
N ALA A 179 -27.57 -11.27 11.74
CA ALA A 179 -28.41 -11.84 10.69
C ALA A 179 -28.63 -13.35 10.88
N ALA A 180 -27.56 -14.09 11.22
CA ALA A 180 -27.68 -15.51 11.52
C ALA A 180 -28.47 -15.76 12.82
N GLY A 181 -28.16 -15.02 13.90
CA GLY A 181 -28.83 -15.20 15.18
C GLY A 181 -30.32 -14.87 15.21
N GLN A 182 -30.82 -14.06 14.27
CA GLN A 182 -32.24 -13.80 14.10
C GLN A 182 -32.98 -14.88 13.26
N ALA A 183 -32.23 -15.75 12.60
CA ALA A 183 -32.76 -16.75 11.69
C ALA A 183 -32.80 -18.17 12.29
N VAL A 184 -32.26 -18.38 13.49
CA VAL A 184 -32.22 -19.66 14.20
C VAL A 184 -33.18 -19.71 15.37
#